data_b1bd38ded06e598306d5d00588d29451
#
_entry.id   b1bd38ded06e598306d5d00588d29451
#
_cell.length_a   1.000
_cell.length_b   1.000
_cell.length_c   1.000
_cell.angle_alpha   90.00
_cell.angle_beta   90.00
_cell.angle_gamma   90.00
#
_symmetry.space_group_name_H-M   'P 1'
#
loop_
_entity.id
_entity.type
_entity.pdbx_description
1 polymer ?
#
loop_
_entity_poly.entity_id
_entity_poly.type
_entity_poly.pdbx_seq_one_letter_code
_entity_poly.pdbx_strand_id
1 'polypeptide(L)'
;MIYIHWIYLLLYMAIMIPAIITVLMDNRQPAKTMAWILVLAFMPFVGIIFYIFFGQNTRKERLISDRSMDQLTKRSMLEFAEQENLHIPANNKPLMNLFTNQNWAFPFKDNQVDIFTDGYEFIFSLLYEIGQAKHHIHLDTYIFEDDALGYLVADALIDKAEQGVEVRLIYDDVGCWKVKDAFFERMREAGIDVHSFMPVRFPAFTSKVNYRNHRKICVIDGRVGFIGGMNIAKRYVKGTGKQKWRDTHLRIEGGGVYALQRAFLIDWYFVDRTLVSNRKYYPPVDSKIRNNCLVQVVTSSPIAPWPDIMQGYVRILLQAQKYVYMETPYFLPTEPVLFAMRTAALAGVDIRLLMPRPVSYTHLTL
;
A
#
# COMPACT_ATOMS: atom_id res chain seq x y z
N MET A 1 -1.66 -26.10 53.23
CA MET A 1 -1.85 -26.35 51.79
C MET A 1 -3.08 -25.65 51.17
N ILE A 2 -4.24 -25.65 51.76
CA ILE A 2 -5.49 -25.04 51.22
C ILE A 2 -5.34 -23.53 50.96
N TYR A 3 -4.73 -22.74 51.87
CA TYR A 3 -4.54 -21.29 51.71
C TYR A 3 -3.63 -20.95 50.50
N ILE A 4 -2.68 -21.77 50.18
CA ILE A 4 -1.75 -21.56 49.07
C ILE A 4 -2.51 -21.69 47.76
N HIS A 5 -3.43 -22.64 47.60
CA HIS A 5 -4.25 -22.78 46.41
C HIS A 5 -5.17 -21.58 46.19
N TRP A 6 -5.74 -21.03 47.26
CA TRP A 6 -6.59 -19.82 47.16
C TRP A 6 -5.78 -18.58 46.78
N ILE A 7 -4.56 -18.46 47.24
CA ILE A 7 -3.66 -17.35 46.86
C ILE A 7 -3.32 -17.44 45.36
N TYR A 8 -2.98 -18.64 44.84
CA TYR A 8 -2.73 -18.85 43.42
C TYR A 8 -3.97 -18.57 42.55
N LEU A 9 -5.15 -19.00 43.02
CA LEU A 9 -6.39 -18.73 42.31
C LEU A 9 -6.72 -17.25 42.24
N LEU A 10 -6.55 -16.54 43.34
CA LEU A 10 -6.77 -15.08 43.40
C LEU A 10 -5.78 -14.32 42.53
N LEU A 11 -4.50 -14.71 42.52
CA LEU A 11 -3.50 -14.11 41.65
C LEU A 11 -3.81 -14.38 40.16
N TYR A 12 -4.21 -15.61 39.85
CA TYR A 12 -4.64 -16.00 38.53
C TYR A 12 -5.82 -15.14 38.03
N MET A 13 -6.87 -15.02 38.86
CA MET A 13 -8.05 -14.22 38.51
C MET A 13 -7.72 -12.73 38.40
N ALA A 14 -6.84 -12.20 39.28
CA ALA A 14 -6.41 -10.81 39.22
C ALA A 14 -5.65 -10.44 37.96
N ILE A 15 -4.98 -11.39 37.33
CA ILE A 15 -4.28 -11.19 36.04
C ILE A 15 -5.21 -11.45 34.84
N MET A 16 -5.99 -12.52 34.90
CA MET A 16 -6.85 -12.96 33.80
C MET A 16 -8.00 -12.00 33.52
N ILE A 17 -8.70 -11.52 34.57
CA ILE A 17 -9.88 -10.67 34.41
C ILE A 17 -9.55 -9.35 33.69
N PRO A 18 -8.55 -8.56 34.11
CA PRO A 18 -8.17 -7.34 33.40
C PRO A 18 -7.73 -7.61 31.95
N ALA A 19 -7.02 -8.71 31.70
CA ALA A 19 -6.60 -9.08 30.36
C ALA A 19 -7.81 -9.39 29.44
N ILE A 20 -8.79 -10.13 29.94
CA ILE A 20 -10.03 -10.40 29.21
C ILE A 20 -10.82 -9.12 28.95
N ILE A 21 -10.94 -8.24 29.94
CA ILE A 21 -11.59 -6.93 29.79
C ILE A 21 -10.89 -6.12 28.68
N THR A 22 -9.57 -6.10 28.65
CA THR A 22 -8.79 -5.42 27.62
C THR A 22 -9.09 -5.99 26.21
N VAL A 23 -9.16 -7.32 26.08
CA VAL A 23 -9.52 -7.98 24.81
C VAL A 23 -10.94 -7.62 24.36
N LEU A 24 -11.89 -7.57 25.30
CA LEU A 24 -13.28 -7.18 25.01
C LEU A 24 -13.39 -5.70 24.58
N MET A 25 -12.64 -4.82 25.26
CA MET A 25 -12.61 -3.38 24.94
C MET A 25 -11.91 -3.08 23.59
N ASP A 26 -11.10 -3.99 23.08
CA ASP A 26 -10.43 -3.83 21.81
C ASP A 26 -11.39 -3.89 20.59
N ASN A 27 -12.65 -4.30 20.81
CA ASN A 27 -13.75 -4.32 19.86
C ASN A 27 -13.38 -4.94 18.51
N ARG A 28 -13.02 -6.23 18.53
CA ARG A 28 -12.62 -7.00 17.35
C ARG A 28 -13.76 -7.83 16.77
N GLN A 29 -13.43 -8.52 15.68
CA GLN A 29 -14.27 -9.59 15.17
C GLN A 29 -14.55 -10.61 16.27
N PRO A 30 -15.82 -11.00 16.53
CA PRO A 30 -16.20 -11.87 17.66
C PRO A 30 -15.38 -13.16 17.74
N ALA A 31 -15.08 -13.79 16.59
CA ALA A 31 -14.28 -15.02 16.53
C ALA A 31 -12.83 -14.81 17.06
N LYS A 32 -12.19 -13.68 16.73
CA LYS A 32 -10.85 -13.36 17.24
C LYS A 32 -10.87 -13.04 18.73
N THR A 33 -11.88 -12.30 19.17
CA THR A 33 -12.08 -11.99 20.58
C THR A 33 -12.25 -13.27 21.40
N MET A 34 -13.10 -14.20 20.95
CA MET A 34 -13.29 -15.49 21.61
C MET A 34 -12.00 -16.32 21.65
N ALA A 35 -11.26 -16.38 20.54
CA ALA A 35 -9.99 -17.10 20.50
C ALA A 35 -8.99 -16.55 21.56
N TRP A 36 -8.86 -15.21 21.66
CA TRP A 36 -7.99 -14.61 22.67
C TRP A 36 -8.47 -14.81 24.09
N ILE A 37 -9.78 -14.77 24.35
CA ILE A 37 -10.36 -15.07 25.67
C ILE A 37 -10.00 -16.51 26.07
N LEU A 38 -10.15 -17.47 25.16
CA LEU A 38 -9.77 -18.85 25.42
C LEU A 38 -8.27 -19.02 25.73
N VAL A 39 -7.40 -18.38 24.92
CA VAL A 39 -5.94 -18.42 25.15
C VAL A 39 -5.59 -17.83 26.51
N LEU A 40 -6.18 -16.70 26.88
CA LEU A 40 -5.94 -16.05 28.17
C LEU A 40 -6.50 -16.85 29.35
N ALA A 41 -7.64 -17.52 29.17
CA ALA A 41 -8.25 -18.34 30.20
C ALA A 41 -7.44 -19.61 30.50
N PHE A 42 -6.88 -20.25 29.47
CA PHE A 42 -6.12 -21.50 29.65
C PHE A 42 -4.63 -21.28 29.90
N MET A 43 -4.05 -20.19 29.39
CA MET A 43 -2.62 -19.88 29.44
C MET A 43 -2.36 -18.40 29.76
N PRO A 44 -2.74 -17.89 30.95
CA PRO A 44 -2.79 -16.45 31.20
C PRO A 44 -1.43 -15.76 31.04
N PHE A 45 -0.36 -16.30 31.56
CA PHE A 45 0.97 -15.68 31.46
C PHE A 45 1.51 -15.67 30.03
N VAL A 46 1.49 -16.83 29.38
CA VAL A 46 1.94 -17.00 28.00
C VAL A 46 0.98 -16.26 27.06
N GLY A 47 -0.31 -16.36 27.30
CA GLY A 47 -1.35 -15.70 26.52
C GLY A 47 -1.25 -14.18 26.55
N ILE A 48 -0.91 -13.57 27.68
CA ILE A 48 -0.68 -12.12 27.78
C ILE A 48 0.52 -11.70 26.92
N ILE A 49 1.62 -12.45 26.99
CA ILE A 49 2.80 -12.19 26.16
C ILE A 49 2.41 -12.25 24.67
N PHE A 50 1.75 -13.33 24.27
CA PHE A 50 1.28 -13.47 22.88
C PHE A 50 0.27 -12.39 22.50
N TYR A 51 -0.62 -11.99 23.40
CA TYR A 51 -1.59 -10.94 23.15
C TYR A 51 -0.92 -9.58 22.94
N ILE A 52 0.10 -9.23 23.71
CA ILE A 52 0.86 -8.00 23.55
C ILE A 52 1.56 -7.97 22.18
N PHE A 53 2.12 -9.09 21.74
CA PHE A 53 2.85 -9.15 20.46
C PHE A 53 1.94 -9.32 19.24
N PHE A 54 0.86 -10.10 19.35
CA PHE A 54 0.02 -10.48 18.20
C PHE A 54 -1.43 -10.08 18.35
N GLY A 55 -1.82 -9.73 19.58
CA GLY A 55 -3.18 -9.50 20.00
C GLY A 55 -3.64 -8.05 19.90
N GLN A 56 -2.80 -7.03 19.96
CA GLN A 56 -3.21 -5.62 20.04
C GLN A 56 -3.88 -5.08 18.78
N ASN A 57 -4.91 -4.26 18.94
CA ASN A 57 -5.60 -3.61 17.83
C ASN A 57 -4.85 -2.34 17.39
N THR A 58 -3.98 -2.48 16.41
CA THR A 58 -3.17 -1.38 15.88
C THR A 58 -3.96 -0.33 15.10
N ARG A 59 -5.22 -0.60 14.77
CA ARG A 59 -6.12 0.41 14.15
C ARG A 59 -6.39 1.61 15.07
N LYS A 60 -6.16 1.47 16.37
CA LYS A 60 -6.25 2.58 17.33
C LYS A 60 -4.97 3.45 17.36
N GLU A 61 -3.88 2.99 16.75
CA GLU A 61 -2.64 3.76 16.71
C GLU A 61 -2.74 4.85 15.63
N ARG A 62 -2.79 6.09 16.04
CA ARG A 62 -2.67 7.24 15.14
C ARG A 62 -1.20 7.47 14.83
N LEU A 63 -0.69 6.86 13.77
CA LEU A 63 0.70 7.03 13.35
C LEU A 63 0.96 8.41 12.71
N ILE A 64 -0.10 9.05 12.19
CA ILE A 64 -0.08 10.39 11.61
C ILE A 64 -1.15 11.20 12.31
N SER A 65 -0.83 12.44 12.71
CA SER A 65 -1.82 13.35 13.31
C SER A 65 -2.88 13.75 12.29
N ASP A 66 -4.12 13.96 12.75
CA ASP A 66 -5.21 14.42 11.87
C ASP A 66 -4.81 15.72 11.16
N ARG A 67 -4.14 16.64 11.85
CA ARG A 67 -3.65 17.91 11.30
C ARG A 67 -2.66 17.71 10.15
N SER A 68 -1.71 16.79 10.30
CA SER A 68 -0.72 16.50 9.24
C SER A 68 -1.39 15.82 8.05
N MET A 69 -2.33 14.90 8.30
CA MET A 69 -3.12 14.26 7.26
C MET A 69 -3.94 15.28 6.48
N ASP A 70 -4.61 16.22 7.16
CA ASP A 70 -5.38 17.28 6.53
C ASP A 70 -4.50 18.18 5.66
N GLN A 71 -3.30 18.54 6.12
CA GLN A 71 -2.36 19.34 5.34
C GLN A 71 -1.87 18.61 4.08
N LEU A 72 -1.54 17.32 4.19
CA LEU A 72 -1.13 16.52 3.04
C LEU A 72 -2.28 16.29 2.04
N THR A 73 -3.52 16.26 2.53
CA THR A 73 -4.71 16.04 1.71
C THR A 73 -5.24 17.33 1.09
N LYS A 74 -5.07 18.47 1.77
CA LYS A 74 -5.65 19.76 1.40
C LYS A 74 -5.35 20.17 -0.05
N ARG A 75 -4.14 19.92 -0.54
CA ARG A 75 -3.78 20.28 -1.92
C ARG A 75 -4.56 19.46 -2.94
N SER A 76 -4.64 18.14 -2.76
CA SER A 76 -5.46 17.28 -3.62
C SER A 76 -6.93 17.67 -3.59
N MET A 77 -7.44 18.13 -2.44
CA MET A 77 -8.82 18.63 -2.31
C MET A 77 -9.03 19.91 -3.13
N LEU A 78 -8.09 20.85 -3.08
CA LEU A 78 -8.19 22.11 -3.84
C LEU A 78 -8.16 21.81 -5.35
N GLU A 79 -7.22 20.99 -5.81
CA GLU A 79 -7.15 20.61 -7.23
C GLU A 79 -8.40 19.85 -7.69
N PHE A 80 -8.99 19.02 -6.83
CA PHE A 80 -10.26 18.39 -7.11
C PHE A 80 -11.41 19.43 -7.21
N ALA A 81 -11.46 20.39 -6.28
CA ALA A 81 -12.50 21.41 -6.25
C ALA A 81 -12.42 22.39 -7.44
N GLU A 82 -11.21 22.57 -8.01
CA GLU A 82 -10.98 23.41 -9.19
C GLU A 82 -11.36 22.71 -10.51
N GLN A 83 -11.72 21.41 -10.49
CA GLN A 83 -12.15 20.70 -11.70
C GLN A 83 -13.51 21.19 -12.19
N GLU A 84 -13.54 21.72 -13.39
CA GLU A 84 -14.78 22.04 -14.09
C GLU A 84 -15.36 20.83 -14.81
N ASN A 85 -16.69 20.75 -14.90
CA ASN A 85 -17.42 19.75 -15.71
C ASN A 85 -17.01 18.30 -15.45
N LEU A 86 -16.80 17.91 -14.17
CA LEU A 86 -16.54 16.53 -13.80
C LEU A 86 -17.81 15.68 -13.99
N HIS A 87 -17.85 14.95 -15.12
CA HIS A 87 -18.94 14.02 -15.38
C HIS A 87 -18.59 12.62 -14.85
N ILE A 88 -19.32 12.17 -13.84
CA ILE A 88 -19.23 10.80 -13.31
C ILE A 88 -20.43 10.00 -13.81
N PRO A 89 -20.21 8.88 -14.55
CA PRO A 89 -21.30 7.99 -14.95
C PRO A 89 -22.13 7.56 -13.75
N ALA A 90 -23.46 7.60 -13.87
CA ALA A 90 -24.40 7.35 -12.75
C ALA A 90 -24.12 6.02 -12.04
N ASN A 91 -23.80 4.95 -12.79
CA ASN A 91 -23.48 3.64 -12.24
C ASN A 91 -22.20 3.60 -11.42
N ASN A 92 -21.23 4.49 -11.70
CA ASN A 92 -19.93 4.53 -11.00
C ASN A 92 -19.95 5.48 -9.79
N LYS A 93 -20.92 6.40 -9.76
CA LYS A 93 -21.04 7.40 -8.70
C LYS A 93 -21.05 6.83 -7.27
N PRO A 94 -21.80 5.73 -6.96
CA PRO A 94 -21.78 5.15 -5.63
C PRO A 94 -20.42 4.58 -5.22
N LEU A 95 -19.66 3.97 -6.15
CA LEU A 95 -18.32 3.45 -5.89
C LEU A 95 -17.33 4.60 -5.64
N MET A 96 -17.38 5.63 -6.46
CA MET A 96 -16.50 6.78 -6.33
C MET A 96 -16.76 7.57 -5.04
N ASN A 97 -18.03 7.74 -4.67
CA ASN A 97 -18.40 8.35 -3.39
C ASN A 97 -17.92 7.54 -2.19
N LEU A 98 -17.99 6.21 -2.27
CA LEU A 98 -17.48 5.34 -1.22
C LEU A 98 -16.02 5.67 -0.92
N PHE A 99 -15.17 5.70 -1.93
CA PHE A 99 -13.74 5.97 -1.77
C PHE A 99 -13.44 7.43 -1.39
N THR A 100 -14.21 8.38 -1.90
CA THR A 100 -14.05 9.78 -1.50
C THR A 100 -14.35 9.96 -0.01
N ASN A 101 -15.41 9.34 0.49
CA ASN A 101 -15.83 9.48 1.89
C ASN A 101 -14.93 8.71 2.88
N GLN A 102 -14.34 7.59 2.45
CA GLN A 102 -13.49 6.77 3.31
C GLN A 102 -12.04 7.25 3.36
N ASN A 103 -11.50 7.66 2.22
CA ASN A 103 -10.06 7.75 2.00
C ASN A 103 -9.63 9.10 1.42
N TRP A 104 -10.56 10.04 1.23
CA TRP A 104 -10.30 11.29 0.49
C TRP A 104 -9.71 11.00 -0.90
N ALA A 105 -10.11 9.88 -1.49
CA ALA A 105 -9.73 9.53 -2.84
C ALA A 105 -10.64 10.30 -3.81
N PHE A 106 -10.16 11.43 -4.31
CA PHE A 106 -10.90 12.24 -5.27
C PHE A 106 -10.74 11.69 -6.69
N PRO A 107 -11.81 11.71 -7.50
CA PRO A 107 -11.71 11.40 -8.92
C PRO A 107 -11.14 12.60 -9.69
N PHE A 108 -10.20 12.32 -10.59
CA PHE A 108 -9.60 13.30 -11.50
C PHE A 108 -9.90 12.92 -12.94
N LYS A 109 -10.39 13.87 -13.71
CA LYS A 109 -10.56 13.77 -15.17
C LYS A 109 -9.29 14.18 -15.91
N ASP A 110 -9.35 14.10 -17.22
CA ASP A 110 -8.31 14.58 -18.13
C ASP A 110 -6.95 13.91 -17.85
N ASN A 111 -6.97 12.59 -17.66
CA ASN A 111 -5.73 11.82 -17.51
C ASN A 111 -5.45 11.02 -18.77
N GLN A 112 -4.16 10.92 -19.11
CA GLN A 112 -3.66 9.90 -20.00
C GLN A 112 -3.16 8.72 -19.16
N VAL A 113 -3.58 7.51 -19.54
CA VAL A 113 -3.15 6.28 -18.87
C VAL A 113 -2.60 5.31 -19.91
N ASP A 114 -1.32 4.96 -19.74
CA ASP A 114 -0.64 3.93 -20.52
C ASP A 114 -0.48 2.68 -19.66
N ILE A 115 -0.73 1.51 -20.24
CA ILE A 115 -0.73 0.22 -19.52
C ILE A 115 0.43 -0.62 -19.99
N PHE A 116 1.32 -1.00 -19.08
CA PHE A 116 2.42 -1.92 -19.34
C PHE A 116 2.10 -3.30 -18.78
N THR A 117 2.26 -4.33 -19.58
CA THR A 117 2.18 -5.74 -19.17
C THR A 117 3.52 -6.46 -19.35
N ASP A 118 4.50 -5.77 -19.89
CA ASP A 118 5.89 -6.23 -20.07
C ASP A 118 6.85 -5.37 -19.24
N GLY A 119 7.79 -6.02 -18.55
CA GLY A 119 8.73 -5.33 -17.67
C GLY A 119 9.76 -4.47 -18.41
N TYR A 120 10.12 -4.82 -19.67
CA TYR A 120 11.02 -3.99 -20.48
C TYR A 120 10.38 -2.66 -20.84
N GLU A 121 9.11 -2.70 -21.30
CA GLU A 121 8.38 -1.48 -21.66
C GLU A 121 8.21 -0.56 -20.45
N PHE A 122 7.85 -1.13 -19.29
CA PHE A 122 7.75 -0.38 -18.04
C PHE A 122 9.07 0.29 -17.66
N ILE A 123 10.16 -0.48 -17.59
CA ILE A 123 11.46 0.05 -17.15
C ILE A 123 12.01 1.05 -18.15
N PHE A 124 11.84 0.81 -19.46
CA PHE A 124 12.25 1.77 -20.47
C PHE A 124 11.52 3.10 -20.30
N SER A 125 10.20 3.05 -20.11
CA SER A 125 9.39 4.24 -19.87
C SER A 125 9.79 4.95 -18.56
N LEU A 126 10.03 4.19 -17.48
CA LEU A 126 10.47 4.75 -16.20
C LEU A 126 11.82 5.47 -16.33
N LEU A 127 12.81 4.86 -16.96
CA LEU A 127 14.13 5.45 -17.17
C LEU A 127 14.06 6.69 -18.09
N TYR A 128 13.22 6.65 -19.11
CA TYR A 128 13.00 7.82 -19.98
C TYR A 128 12.46 9.00 -19.16
N GLU A 129 11.42 8.79 -18.35
CA GLU A 129 10.83 9.85 -17.56
C GLU A 129 11.77 10.35 -16.44
N ILE A 130 12.54 9.45 -15.79
CA ILE A 130 13.60 9.84 -14.86
C ILE A 130 14.59 10.78 -15.58
N GLY A 131 15.01 10.41 -16.80
CA GLY A 131 15.92 11.23 -17.61
C GLY A 131 15.37 12.63 -17.93
N GLN A 132 14.04 12.82 -18.01
CA GLN A 132 13.39 14.10 -18.27
C GLN A 132 13.13 14.94 -17.01
N ALA A 133 13.32 14.39 -15.81
CA ALA A 133 13.06 15.06 -14.54
C ALA A 133 13.85 16.37 -14.39
N LYS A 134 13.19 17.41 -13.89
CA LYS A 134 13.76 18.77 -13.71
C LYS A 134 13.66 19.30 -12.28
N HIS A 135 12.70 18.80 -11.50
CA HIS A 135 12.41 19.32 -10.16
C HIS A 135 12.55 18.26 -9.08
N HIS A 136 11.82 17.12 -9.22
CA HIS A 136 11.84 16.08 -8.20
C HIS A 136 11.46 14.71 -8.75
N ILE A 137 11.97 13.68 -8.09
CA ILE A 137 11.61 12.29 -8.28
C ILE A 137 11.26 11.71 -6.90
N HIS A 138 10.03 11.23 -6.74
CA HIS A 138 9.56 10.56 -5.55
C HIS A 138 9.28 9.10 -5.88
N LEU A 139 10.10 8.18 -5.38
CA LEU A 139 10.03 6.76 -5.64
C LEU A 139 9.72 5.99 -4.34
N ASP A 140 8.62 5.24 -4.35
CA ASP A 140 8.24 4.32 -3.29
C ASP A 140 8.10 2.92 -3.90
N THR A 141 8.88 1.96 -3.42
CA THR A 141 8.88 0.61 -3.97
C THR A 141 9.03 -0.45 -2.89
N TYR A 142 8.35 -1.58 -3.06
CA TYR A 142 8.46 -2.69 -2.12
C TYR A 142 9.80 -3.42 -2.25
N ILE A 143 10.24 -3.67 -3.49
CA ILE A 143 11.51 -4.34 -3.78
C ILE A 143 12.35 -3.47 -4.72
N PHE A 144 13.58 -3.20 -4.29
CA PHE A 144 14.62 -2.58 -5.09
C PHE A 144 15.87 -3.44 -4.92
N GLU A 145 16.14 -4.33 -5.88
CA GLU A 145 17.26 -5.28 -5.79
C GLU A 145 18.58 -4.67 -6.24
N ASP A 146 19.69 -5.11 -5.65
CA ASP A 146 21.06 -4.79 -6.06
C ASP A 146 21.53 -5.69 -7.23
N ASP A 147 20.65 -5.86 -8.22
CA ASP A 147 20.92 -6.56 -9.48
C ASP A 147 21.20 -5.56 -10.62
N ALA A 148 21.50 -6.08 -11.82
CA ALA A 148 21.85 -5.23 -12.96
C ALA A 148 20.75 -4.20 -13.31
N LEU A 149 19.48 -4.53 -13.11
CA LEU A 149 18.38 -3.60 -13.33
C LEU A 149 18.30 -2.56 -12.23
N GLY A 150 18.46 -2.99 -10.98
CA GLY A 150 18.47 -2.08 -9.84
C GLY A 150 19.62 -1.07 -9.94
N TYR A 151 20.81 -1.50 -10.32
CA TYR A 151 21.92 -0.57 -10.57
C TYR A 151 21.61 0.42 -11.69
N LEU A 152 21.02 -0.02 -12.79
CA LEU A 152 20.64 0.86 -13.90
C LEU A 152 19.66 1.97 -13.46
N VAL A 153 18.65 1.62 -12.66
CA VAL A 153 17.71 2.61 -12.12
C VAL A 153 18.38 3.50 -11.07
N ALA A 154 19.21 2.92 -10.18
CA ALA A 154 19.93 3.68 -9.17
C ALA A 154 20.89 4.71 -9.81
N ASP A 155 21.61 4.33 -10.85
CA ASP A 155 22.50 5.23 -11.60
C ASP A 155 21.73 6.39 -12.23
N ALA A 156 20.57 6.12 -12.85
CA ALA A 156 19.74 7.17 -13.40
C ALA A 156 19.19 8.15 -12.34
N LEU A 157 18.88 7.65 -11.13
CA LEU A 157 18.48 8.51 -10.01
C LEU A 157 19.66 9.35 -9.47
N ILE A 158 20.86 8.76 -9.37
CA ILE A 158 22.10 9.42 -8.96
C ILE A 158 22.44 10.54 -9.95
N ASP A 159 22.45 10.25 -11.24
CA ASP A 159 22.72 11.24 -12.28
C ASP A 159 21.78 12.45 -12.18
N LYS A 160 20.53 12.23 -11.78
CA LYS A 160 19.57 13.32 -11.57
C LYS A 160 19.80 14.08 -10.27
N ALA A 161 20.15 13.41 -9.20
CA ALA A 161 20.48 14.06 -7.94
C ALA A 161 21.72 14.95 -8.10
N GLU A 162 22.76 14.49 -8.80
CA GLU A 162 23.96 15.27 -9.13
C GLU A 162 23.67 16.49 -10.01
N GLN A 163 22.59 16.43 -10.84
CA GLN A 163 22.10 17.57 -11.62
C GLN A 163 21.23 18.54 -10.79
N GLY A 164 21.04 18.30 -9.49
CA GLY A 164 20.25 19.14 -8.59
C GLY A 164 18.76 18.83 -8.55
N VAL A 165 18.32 17.71 -9.13
CA VAL A 165 16.96 17.22 -8.98
C VAL A 165 16.76 16.65 -7.58
N GLU A 166 15.67 17.03 -6.90
CA GLU A 166 15.34 16.52 -5.57
C GLU A 166 14.84 15.07 -5.66
N VAL A 167 15.59 14.10 -5.15
CA VAL A 167 15.23 12.68 -5.23
C VAL A 167 14.95 12.14 -3.84
N ARG A 168 13.75 11.55 -3.64
CA ARG A 168 13.34 10.84 -2.42
C ARG A 168 12.97 9.41 -2.74
N LEU A 169 13.54 8.48 -1.98
CA LEU A 169 13.34 7.04 -2.13
C LEU A 169 12.84 6.42 -0.83
N ILE A 170 11.72 5.71 -0.92
CA ILE A 170 11.24 4.80 0.13
C ILE A 170 11.36 3.37 -0.40
N TYR A 171 11.96 2.48 0.39
CA TYR A 171 11.95 1.04 0.11
C TYR A 171 11.47 0.27 1.34
N ASP A 172 10.85 -0.89 1.14
CA ASP A 172 10.43 -1.73 2.27
C ASP A 172 11.61 -2.56 2.80
N ASP A 173 11.82 -2.51 4.10
CA ASP A 173 12.95 -3.17 4.76
C ASP A 173 12.95 -4.69 4.56
N VAL A 174 11.78 -5.34 4.67
CA VAL A 174 11.63 -6.79 4.46
C VAL A 174 11.71 -7.12 2.96
N GLY A 175 11.13 -6.30 2.10
CA GLY A 175 11.20 -6.46 0.65
C GLY A 175 12.63 -6.41 0.12
N CYS A 176 13.50 -5.66 0.79
CA CYS A 176 14.90 -5.45 0.42
C CYS A 176 15.91 -6.09 1.37
N TRP A 177 15.52 -6.98 2.28
CA TRP A 177 16.37 -7.52 3.34
C TRP A 177 17.64 -8.26 2.86
N LYS A 178 17.67 -8.68 1.59
CA LYS A 178 18.83 -9.33 0.95
C LYS A 178 19.74 -8.34 0.22
N VAL A 179 19.30 -7.11 0.08
CA VAL A 179 20.05 -6.06 -0.60
C VAL A 179 21.14 -5.54 0.33
N LYS A 180 22.33 -5.36 -0.19
CA LYS A 180 23.46 -4.86 0.60
C LYS A 180 23.26 -3.39 0.95
N ASP A 181 23.52 -3.01 2.19
CA ASP A 181 23.43 -1.61 2.65
C ASP A 181 24.24 -0.65 1.76
N ALA A 182 25.40 -1.08 1.26
CA ALA A 182 26.23 -0.30 0.35
C ALA A 182 25.51 0.14 -0.94
N PHE A 183 24.48 -0.61 -1.38
CA PHE A 183 23.67 -0.23 -2.54
C PHE A 183 22.86 1.05 -2.27
N PHE A 184 22.22 1.13 -1.10
CA PHE A 184 21.48 2.32 -0.69
C PHE A 184 22.38 3.45 -0.23
N GLU A 185 23.51 3.14 0.39
CA GLU A 185 24.49 4.12 0.85
C GLU A 185 25.09 4.93 -0.31
N ARG A 186 25.41 4.26 -1.40
CA ARG A 186 25.84 4.93 -2.64
C ARG A 186 24.86 6.00 -3.14
N MET A 187 23.55 5.74 -3.01
CA MET A 187 22.50 6.72 -3.38
C MET A 187 22.46 7.89 -2.37
N ARG A 188 22.65 7.61 -1.06
CA ARG A 188 22.71 8.66 -0.02
C ARG A 188 23.94 9.56 -0.22
N GLU A 189 25.10 8.98 -0.54
CA GLU A 189 26.32 9.72 -0.83
C GLU A 189 26.17 10.67 -2.03
N ALA A 190 25.32 10.32 -3.00
CA ALA A 190 24.99 11.16 -4.14
C ALA A 190 23.89 12.21 -3.83
N GLY A 191 23.44 12.33 -2.57
CA GLY A 191 22.48 13.34 -2.14
C GLY A 191 21.00 12.92 -2.28
N ILE A 192 20.71 11.65 -2.49
CA ILE A 192 19.34 11.13 -2.49
C ILE A 192 18.85 10.90 -1.06
N ASP A 193 17.68 11.40 -0.72
CA ASP A 193 17.01 11.10 0.54
C ASP A 193 16.44 9.67 0.51
N VAL A 194 17.10 8.71 1.18
CA VAL A 194 16.75 7.29 1.15
C VAL A 194 16.32 6.79 2.51
N HIS A 195 15.09 6.30 2.62
CA HIS A 195 14.52 5.77 3.86
C HIS A 195 13.97 4.35 3.69
N SER A 196 14.20 3.48 4.70
CA SER A 196 13.54 2.18 4.79
C SER A 196 12.18 2.30 5.47
N PHE A 197 11.16 1.67 4.91
CA PHE A 197 9.85 1.60 5.54
C PHE A 197 9.83 0.50 6.61
N MET A 198 9.55 0.89 7.85
CA MET A 198 9.45 0.01 9.02
C MET A 198 10.66 -0.94 9.18
N PRO A 199 11.85 -0.42 9.47
CA PRO A 199 13.05 -1.22 9.67
C PRO A 199 12.84 -2.28 10.75
N VAL A 200 13.17 -3.53 10.44
CA VAL A 200 13.04 -4.67 11.36
C VAL A 200 14.34 -4.79 12.15
N ARG A 201 14.31 -4.31 13.39
CA ARG A 201 15.41 -4.49 14.33
C ARG A 201 15.20 -5.78 15.13
N PHE A 202 16.29 -6.53 15.35
CA PHE A 202 16.26 -7.71 16.19
C PHE A 202 16.03 -7.34 17.68
N PRO A 203 15.19 -8.07 18.46
CA PRO A 203 14.47 -9.28 18.07
C PRO A 203 13.26 -8.99 17.17
N ALA A 204 13.10 -9.81 16.11
CA ALA A 204 12.08 -9.64 15.07
C ALA A 204 10.62 -9.85 15.55
N PHE A 205 10.40 -10.06 16.83
CA PHE A 205 9.09 -10.30 17.44
C PHE A 205 8.33 -8.99 17.67
N THR A 206 7.97 -8.29 16.61
CA THR A 206 7.04 -7.18 16.74
C THR A 206 5.73 -7.53 16.04
N SER A 207 4.60 -7.16 16.64
CA SER A 207 3.26 -7.32 16.05
C SER A 207 3.14 -6.61 14.68
N LYS A 208 4.11 -5.79 14.32
CA LYS A 208 4.15 -4.94 13.11
C LYS A 208 5.00 -5.53 11.96
N VAL A 209 5.59 -6.71 12.13
CA VAL A 209 6.39 -7.36 11.06
C VAL A 209 5.59 -7.52 9.77
N ASN A 210 4.27 -7.76 9.88
CA ASN A 210 3.37 -7.91 8.74
C ASN A 210 2.87 -6.59 8.15
N TYR A 211 3.22 -5.44 8.74
CA TYR A 211 2.85 -4.13 8.22
C TYR A 211 3.93 -3.65 7.27
N ARG A 212 3.75 -4.02 6.00
CA ARG A 212 4.70 -3.71 4.94
C ARG A 212 4.12 -2.69 3.97
N ASN A 213 4.96 -1.84 3.42
CA ASN A 213 4.57 -0.97 2.33
C ASN A 213 4.73 -1.71 0.99
N HIS A 214 3.63 -2.20 0.44
CA HIS A 214 3.65 -2.96 -0.82
C HIS A 214 3.35 -2.09 -2.04
N ARG A 215 3.42 -0.76 -1.92
CA ARG A 215 3.24 0.18 -3.02
C ARG A 215 4.43 0.17 -3.96
N LYS A 216 4.19 0.49 -5.22
CA LYS A 216 5.19 0.81 -6.21
C LYS A 216 4.69 2.05 -6.91
N ILE A 217 5.13 3.21 -6.43
CA ILE A 217 4.74 4.52 -6.92
C ILE A 217 6.01 5.27 -7.31
N CYS A 218 6.03 5.86 -8.49
CA CYS A 218 7.03 6.85 -8.85
C CYS A 218 6.32 8.10 -9.35
N VAL A 219 6.64 9.26 -8.78
CA VAL A 219 6.13 10.55 -9.24
C VAL A 219 7.29 11.41 -9.67
N ILE A 220 7.23 11.90 -10.91
CA ILE A 220 8.25 12.71 -11.53
C ILE A 220 7.67 14.09 -11.84
N ASP A 221 8.29 15.12 -11.27
CA ASP A 221 7.92 16.54 -11.41
C ASP A 221 6.44 16.85 -11.08
N GLY A 222 5.70 15.94 -10.40
CA GLY A 222 4.26 16.04 -10.16
C GLY A 222 3.42 15.97 -11.44
N ARG A 223 3.99 15.60 -12.59
CA ARG A 223 3.37 15.55 -13.91
C ARG A 223 3.15 14.14 -14.42
N VAL A 224 4.11 13.26 -14.18
CA VAL A 224 4.04 11.85 -14.55
C VAL A 224 4.06 11.01 -13.30
N GLY A 225 3.18 10.02 -13.23
CA GLY A 225 3.10 9.08 -12.13
C GLY A 225 3.09 7.65 -12.65
N PHE A 226 3.81 6.77 -11.98
CA PHE A 226 3.78 5.33 -12.21
C PHE A 226 3.17 4.64 -11.01
N ILE A 227 2.33 3.63 -11.25
CA ILE A 227 1.74 2.78 -10.22
C ILE A 227 1.44 1.39 -10.76
N GLY A 228 1.72 0.35 -9.99
CA GLY A 228 1.37 -1.02 -10.42
C GLY A 228 1.98 -2.11 -9.56
N GLY A 229 2.08 -3.31 -10.12
CA GLY A 229 2.59 -4.49 -9.44
C GLY A 229 4.09 -4.74 -9.63
N MET A 230 4.73 -4.17 -10.67
CA MET A 230 6.13 -4.43 -11.00
C MET A 230 7.07 -3.71 -10.03
N ASN A 231 8.03 -4.45 -9.47
CA ASN A 231 9.12 -3.91 -8.66
C ASN A 231 10.37 -3.66 -9.51
N ILE A 232 11.38 -3.05 -8.90
CA ILE A 232 12.68 -2.81 -9.54
C ILE A 232 13.58 -4.02 -9.26
N ALA A 233 13.43 -5.05 -10.08
CA ALA A 233 14.22 -6.27 -9.99
C ALA A 233 14.25 -6.99 -11.35
N LYS A 234 15.39 -7.55 -11.71
CA LYS A 234 15.65 -8.22 -13.01
C LYS A 234 14.60 -9.28 -13.37
N ARG A 235 14.00 -9.95 -12.37
CA ARG A 235 12.97 -10.98 -12.61
C ARG A 235 11.71 -10.44 -13.26
N TYR A 236 11.36 -9.17 -13.07
CA TYR A 236 10.19 -8.55 -13.72
C TYR A 236 10.44 -8.29 -15.21
N VAL A 237 11.70 -8.20 -15.61
CA VAL A 237 12.11 -7.97 -17.03
C VAL A 237 12.44 -9.30 -17.72
N LYS A 238 13.29 -10.12 -17.12
CA LYS A 238 13.79 -11.37 -17.75
C LYS A 238 13.06 -12.63 -17.30
N GLY A 239 12.21 -12.53 -16.27
CA GLY A 239 11.61 -13.68 -15.62
C GLY A 239 12.59 -14.44 -14.75
N THR A 240 12.19 -15.65 -14.32
CA THR A 240 13.01 -16.55 -13.50
C THR A 240 13.13 -17.90 -14.21
N GLY A 241 14.34 -18.24 -14.62
CA GLY A 241 14.57 -19.43 -15.43
C GLY A 241 13.85 -19.36 -16.78
N LYS A 242 12.97 -20.35 -17.06
CA LYS A 242 12.16 -20.38 -18.31
C LYS A 242 10.82 -19.65 -18.18
N GLN A 243 10.48 -19.13 -16.99
CA GLN A 243 9.18 -18.49 -16.75
C GLN A 243 9.31 -16.97 -16.90
N LYS A 244 8.56 -16.38 -17.82
CA LYS A 244 8.35 -14.94 -17.88
C LYS A 244 7.42 -14.54 -16.73
N TRP A 245 7.78 -13.49 -16.04
CA TRP A 245 6.89 -12.83 -15.10
C TRP A 245 6.01 -11.85 -15.87
N ARG A 246 4.72 -11.89 -15.58
CA ARG A 246 3.74 -10.94 -16.06
C ARG A 246 3.14 -10.21 -14.89
N ASP A 247 3.14 -8.91 -14.97
CA ASP A 247 2.45 -8.03 -14.02
C ASP A 247 1.92 -6.82 -14.78
N THR A 248 1.13 -5.99 -14.14
CA THR A 248 0.57 -4.79 -14.76
C THR A 248 1.08 -3.55 -14.04
N HIS A 249 1.54 -2.58 -14.82
CA HIS A 249 1.97 -1.27 -14.35
C HIS A 249 1.36 -0.18 -15.21
N LEU A 250 1.09 0.97 -14.63
CA LEU A 250 0.47 2.11 -15.29
C LEU A 250 1.42 3.29 -15.28
N ARG A 251 1.44 4.05 -16.37
CA ARG A 251 1.94 5.41 -16.44
C ARG A 251 0.75 6.35 -16.57
N ILE A 252 0.71 7.39 -15.76
CA ILE A 252 -0.39 8.34 -15.69
C ILE A 252 0.17 9.74 -15.88
N GLU A 253 -0.44 10.53 -16.74
CA GLU A 253 -0.28 11.97 -16.83
C GLU A 253 -1.62 12.64 -16.53
N GLY A 254 -1.60 13.79 -15.85
CA GLY A 254 -2.82 14.53 -15.53
C GLY A 254 -3.10 14.61 -14.04
N GLY A 255 -4.34 14.99 -13.69
CA GLY A 255 -4.75 15.23 -12.30
C GLY A 255 -4.63 14.03 -11.36
N GLY A 256 -4.71 12.81 -11.89
CA GLY A 256 -4.52 11.57 -11.12
C GLY A 256 -3.13 11.46 -10.48
N VAL A 257 -2.11 12.15 -11.03
CA VAL A 257 -0.77 12.20 -10.45
C VAL A 257 -0.75 12.87 -9.08
N TYR A 258 -1.64 13.84 -8.84
CA TYR A 258 -1.76 14.49 -7.52
C TYR A 258 -2.16 13.50 -6.42
N ALA A 259 -3.00 12.53 -6.74
CA ALA A 259 -3.37 11.48 -5.78
C ALA A 259 -2.20 10.52 -5.50
N LEU A 260 -1.37 10.20 -6.51
CA LEU A 260 -0.14 9.42 -6.32
C LEU A 260 0.89 10.21 -5.49
N GLN A 261 1.06 11.50 -5.79
CA GLN A 261 1.93 12.40 -5.04
C GLN A 261 1.51 12.48 -3.56
N ARG A 262 0.21 12.61 -3.29
CA ARG A 262 -0.32 12.57 -1.94
C ARG A 262 -0.02 11.24 -1.25
N ALA A 263 -0.23 10.12 -1.93
CA ALA A 263 0.05 8.79 -1.35
C ALA A 263 1.52 8.65 -0.97
N PHE A 264 2.44 9.05 -1.85
CA PHE A 264 3.87 9.08 -1.54
C PHE A 264 4.19 9.98 -0.35
N LEU A 265 3.68 11.21 -0.30
CA LEU A 265 3.99 12.17 0.76
C LEU A 265 3.44 11.75 2.13
N ILE A 266 2.36 10.98 2.18
CA ILE A 266 1.86 10.36 3.41
C ILE A 266 2.86 9.30 3.91
N ASP A 267 3.37 8.45 3.01
CA ASP A 267 4.37 7.45 3.35
C ASP A 267 5.72 8.08 3.70
N TRP A 268 6.10 9.15 3.01
CA TRP A 268 7.27 9.95 3.34
C TRP A 268 7.19 10.53 4.75
N TYR A 269 6.08 11.17 5.09
CA TYR A 269 5.86 11.69 6.45
C TYR A 269 5.91 10.57 7.50
N PHE A 270 5.49 9.37 7.14
CA PHE A 270 5.56 8.22 8.05
C PHE A 270 7.02 7.83 8.35
N VAL A 271 7.91 7.83 7.37
CA VAL A 271 9.32 7.37 7.54
C VAL A 271 10.24 8.49 8.04
N ASP A 272 10.11 9.70 7.52
CA ASP A 272 11.02 10.83 7.78
C ASP A 272 10.49 11.82 8.84
N ARG A 273 9.18 11.85 9.10
CA ARG A 273 8.49 12.80 9.99
C ARG A 273 8.50 14.24 9.48
N THR A 274 9.03 14.53 8.31
CA THR A 274 9.01 15.85 7.69
C THR A 274 7.75 16.05 6.87
N LEU A 275 7.01 17.12 7.17
CA LEU A 275 5.80 17.47 6.42
C LEU A 275 6.17 18.16 5.11
N VAL A 276 6.12 17.43 4.02
CA VAL A 276 6.37 17.92 2.67
C VAL A 276 5.05 18.21 1.97
N SER A 277 4.64 19.50 1.92
CA SER A 277 3.35 19.94 1.37
C SER A 277 3.45 21.12 0.41
N ASN A 278 4.62 21.39 -0.13
CA ASN A 278 4.85 22.55 -1.00
C ASN A 278 4.10 22.42 -2.34
N ARG A 279 3.58 23.56 -2.82
CA ARG A 279 2.89 23.67 -4.12
C ARG A 279 3.74 23.22 -5.30
N LYS A 280 5.07 23.31 -5.22
CA LYS A 280 5.99 22.88 -6.28
C LYS A 280 5.81 21.41 -6.71
N TYR A 281 5.27 20.57 -5.81
CA TYR A 281 5.02 19.14 -6.09
C TYR A 281 3.68 18.90 -6.82
N TYR A 282 2.89 19.94 -7.03
CA TYR A 282 1.58 19.90 -7.66
C TYR A 282 1.50 20.97 -8.77
N PRO A 283 2.28 20.84 -9.85
CA PRO A 283 2.25 21.81 -10.95
C PRO A 283 0.90 21.74 -11.67
N PRO A 284 0.48 22.80 -12.37
CA PRO A 284 -0.72 22.77 -13.20
C PRO A 284 -0.67 21.64 -14.23
N VAL A 285 -1.83 21.00 -14.48
CA VAL A 285 -1.97 19.96 -15.50
C VAL A 285 -1.84 20.59 -16.88
N ASP A 286 -1.02 20.03 -17.77
CA ASP A 286 -0.97 20.43 -19.17
C ASP A 286 -2.19 19.85 -19.92
N SER A 287 -2.89 20.70 -20.68
CA SER A 287 -4.15 20.38 -21.33
C SER A 287 -4.04 19.47 -22.57
N LYS A 288 -2.84 19.02 -22.93
CA LYS A 288 -2.59 18.19 -24.13
C LYS A 288 -2.82 16.68 -23.96
N ILE A 289 -3.67 16.31 -23.02
CA ILE A 289 -3.96 14.92 -22.69
C ILE A 289 -4.87 14.26 -23.75
N ARG A 290 -4.49 13.07 -24.24
CA ARG A 290 -5.12 12.44 -25.39
C ARG A 290 -6.28 11.51 -25.08
N ASN A 291 -6.25 10.73 -24.00
CA ASN A 291 -7.26 9.67 -23.78
C ASN A 291 -8.24 9.90 -22.64
N ASN A 292 -8.29 11.08 -22.08
CA ASN A 292 -9.32 11.59 -21.16
C ASN A 292 -9.89 10.57 -20.15
N CYS A 293 -9.02 9.83 -19.49
CA CYS A 293 -9.43 8.84 -18.50
C CYS A 293 -9.85 9.51 -17.19
N LEU A 294 -10.91 8.98 -16.56
CA LEU A 294 -11.28 9.28 -15.19
C LEU A 294 -10.51 8.35 -14.25
N VAL A 295 -9.69 8.92 -13.36
CA VAL A 295 -8.82 8.17 -12.45
C VAL A 295 -9.15 8.51 -11.01
N GLN A 296 -9.24 7.49 -10.16
CA GLN A 296 -9.38 7.61 -8.71
C GLN A 296 -8.37 6.67 -8.04
N VAL A 297 -7.42 7.23 -7.29
CA VAL A 297 -6.40 6.46 -6.58
C VAL A 297 -6.86 6.17 -5.17
N VAL A 298 -6.98 4.90 -4.85
CA VAL A 298 -7.45 4.43 -3.55
C VAL A 298 -6.31 3.75 -2.81
N THR A 299 -6.08 4.17 -1.57
CA THR A 299 -5.07 3.56 -0.70
C THR A 299 -5.75 2.78 0.43
N SER A 300 -5.05 1.81 1.01
CA SER A 300 -5.47 1.10 2.20
C SER A 300 -4.30 0.99 3.17
N SER A 301 -4.60 1.00 4.46
CA SER A 301 -3.59 0.90 5.50
C SER A 301 -4.09 -0.04 6.61
N PRO A 302 -3.20 -0.81 7.25
CA PRO A 302 -3.58 -1.68 8.38
C PRO A 302 -4.13 -0.89 9.59
N ILE A 303 -3.84 0.40 9.67
CA ILE A 303 -4.32 1.31 10.73
C ILE A 303 -5.55 2.13 10.29
N ALA A 304 -5.98 2.05 9.03
CA ALA A 304 -7.17 2.74 8.57
C ALA A 304 -8.42 2.25 9.34
N PRO A 305 -9.39 3.13 9.65
CA PRO A 305 -10.60 2.74 10.35
C PRO A 305 -11.42 1.73 9.54
N TRP A 306 -11.32 1.79 8.23
CA TRP A 306 -12.06 0.94 7.28
C TRP A 306 -11.10 0.11 6.42
N PRO A 307 -11.51 -1.08 5.99
CA PRO A 307 -10.78 -1.86 5.00
C PRO A 307 -11.11 -1.37 3.58
N ASP A 308 -10.62 -0.19 3.22
CA ASP A 308 -11.06 0.61 2.08
C ASP A 308 -11.09 -0.16 0.74
N ILE A 309 -9.96 -0.75 0.33
CA ILE A 309 -9.88 -1.50 -0.94
C ILE A 309 -10.78 -2.74 -0.91
N MET A 310 -10.88 -3.44 0.24
CA MET A 310 -11.77 -4.60 0.36
C MET A 310 -13.24 -4.22 0.17
N GLN A 311 -13.68 -3.10 0.74
CA GLN A 311 -15.05 -2.60 0.56
C GLN A 311 -15.30 -2.20 -0.91
N GLY A 312 -14.29 -1.68 -1.58
CA GLY A 312 -14.33 -1.44 -3.02
C GLY A 312 -14.55 -2.71 -3.83
N TYR A 313 -13.82 -3.79 -3.53
CA TYR A 313 -14.03 -5.08 -4.19
C TYR A 313 -15.44 -5.63 -3.96
N VAL A 314 -15.93 -5.57 -2.72
CA VAL A 314 -17.31 -5.98 -2.42
C VAL A 314 -18.31 -5.15 -3.23
N ARG A 315 -18.10 -3.83 -3.30
CA ARG A 315 -19.00 -2.94 -4.06
C ARG A 315 -18.98 -3.24 -5.55
N ILE A 316 -17.80 -3.44 -6.15
CA ILE A 316 -17.66 -3.80 -7.56
C ILE A 316 -18.38 -5.12 -7.86
N LEU A 317 -18.17 -6.15 -7.05
CA LEU A 317 -18.78 -7.46 -7.22
C LEU A 317 -20.31 -7.40 -7.16
N LEU A 318 -20.87 -6.69 -6.16
CA LEU A 318 -22.31 -6.57 -5.98
C LEU A 318 -22.98 -5.62 -6.99
N GLN A 319 -22.22 -4.73 -7.62
CA GLN A 319 -22.73 -3.80 -8.65
C GLN A 319 -22.64 -4.37 -10.06
N ALA A 320 -21.83 -5.40 -10.26
CA ALA A 320 -21.61 -6.01 -11.57
C ALA A 320 -22.90 -6.61 -12.12
N GLN A 321 -23.15 -6.40 -13.44
CA GLN A 321 -24.35 -6.88 -14.11
C GLN A 321 -24.06 -7.96 -15.18
N LYS A 322 -22.84 -7.98 -15.74
CA LYS A 322 -22.47 -8.89 -16.83
C LYS A 322 -21.31 -9.81 -16.44
N TYR A 323 -20.18 -9.24 -16.08
CA TYR A 323 -18.99 -10.02 -15.72
C TYR A 323 -18.04 -9.28 -14.77
N VAL A 324 -17.25 -10.04 -14.03
CA VAL A 324 -16.08 -9.57 -13.28
C VAL A 324 -14.93 -10.54 -13.53
N TYR A 325 -13.86 -10.05 -14.11
CA TYR A 325 -12.63 -10.80 -14.33
C TYR A 325 -11.56 -10.28 -13.38
N MET A 326 -10.98 -11.19 -12.63
CA MET A 326 -9.96 -10.89 -11.60
C MET A 326 -8.68 -11.65 -11.91
N GLU A 327 -7.56 -10.94 -11.87
CA GLU A 327 -6.23 -11.52 -11.95
C GLU A 327 -5.48 -11.19 -10.66
N THR A 328 -4.98 -12.22 -9.96
CA THR A 328 -4.22 -12.02 -8.73
C THR A 328 -3.24 -13.18 -8.50
N PRO A 329 -2.00 -12.89 -8.07
CA PRO A 329 -1.07 -13.93 -7.66
C PRO A 329 -1.42 -14.54 -6.30
N TYR A 330 -2.24 -13.86 -5.48
CA TYR A 330 -2.56 -14.24 -4.11
C TYR A 330 -4.07 -14.14 -3.86
N PHE A 331 -4.78 -15.23 -4.04
CA PHE A 331 -6.21 -15.26 -3.75
C PHE A 331 -6.45 -15.72 -2.31
N LEU A 332 -6.40 -14.77 -1.39
CA LEU A 332 -6.70 -14.94 0.03
C LEU A 332 -7.91 -14.06 0.42
N PRO A 333 -9.09 -14.34 -0.11
CA PRO A 333 -10.25 -13.49 0.08
C PRO A 333 -10.75 -13.53 1.51
N THR A 334 -11.22 -12.40 2.00
CA THR A 334 -11.98 -12.32 3.24
C THR A 334 -13.41 -12.84 3.02
N GLU A 335 -14.10 -13.22 4.10
CA GLU A 335 -15.50 -13.69 4.03
C GLU A 335 -16.43 -12.73 3.28
N PRO A 336 -16.40 -11.39 3.49
CA PRO A 336 -17.22 -10.46 2.72
C PRO A 336 -16.98 -10.52 1.21
N VAL A 337 -15.73 -10.68 0.77
CA VAL A 337 -15.38 -10.80 -0.66
C VAL A 337 -15.90 -12.10 -1.24
N LEU A 338 -15.73 -13.24 -0.54
CA LEU A 338 -16.27 -14.53 -0.96
C LEU A 338 -17.79 -14.50 -1.04
N PHE A 339 -18.44 -13.91 -0.05
CA PHE A 339 -19.89 -13.74 -0.05
C PHE A 339 -20.35 -12.93 -1.27
N ALA A 340 -19.72 -11.78 -1.54
CA ALA A 340 -20.05 -10.95 -2.69
C ALA A 340 -19.84 -11.66 -4.02
N MET A 341 -18.74 -12.44 -4.17
CA MET A 341 -18.46 -13.25 -5.37
C MET A 341 -19.57 -14.29 -5.60
N ARG A 342 -19.93 -15.06 -4.55
CA ARG A 342 -20.99 -16.07 -4.65
C ARG A 342 -22.34 -15.45 -5.00
N THR A 343 -22.66 -14.34 -4.34
CA THR A 343 -23.92 -13.60 -4.58
C THR A 343 -24.00 -13.11 -6.02
N ALA A 344 -22.93 -12.50 -6.56
CA ALA A 344 -22.88 -12.04 -7.93
C ALA A 344 -22.99 -13.20 -8.93
N ALA A 345 -22.27 -14.31 -8.70
CA ALA A 345 -22.32 -15.48 -9.56
C ALA A 345 -23.73 -16.12 -9.56
N LEU A 346 -24.37 -16.25 -8.40
CA LEU A 346 -25.75 -16.76 -8.29
C LEU A 346 -26.78 -15.81 -8.95
N ALA A 347 -26.48 -14.51 -9.02
CA ALA A 347 -27.28 -13.53 -9.75
C ALA A 347 -27.02 -13.54 -11.27
N GLY A 348 -26.19 -14.45 -11.79
CA GLY A 348 -25.92 -14.61 -13.22
C GLY A 348 -24.74 -13.81 -13.77
N VAL A 349 -23.91 -13.20 -12.90
CA VAL A 349 -22.70 -12.50 -13.33
C VAL A 349 -21.59 -13.53 -13.64
N ASP A 350 -20.93 -13.39 -14.81
CA ASP A 350 -19.77 -14.22 -15.18
C ASP A 350 -18.55 -13.83 -14.35
N ILE A 351 -18.22 -14.62 -13.32
CA ILE A 351 -17.06 -14.39 -12.45
C ILE A 351 -15.91 -15.28 -12.91
N ARG A 352 -14.81 -14.66 -13.34
CA ARG A 352 -13.59 -15.40 -13.69
C ARG A 352 -12.41 -14.95 -12.85
N LEU A 353 -11.66 -15.93 -12.34
CA LEU A 353 -10.48 -15.73 -11.52
C LEU A 353 -9.28 -16.39 -12.21
N LEU A 354 -8.26 -15.59 -12.52
CA LEU A 354 -6.99 -16.05 -13.04
C LEU A 354 -5.94 -16.00 -11.93
N MET A 355 -5.34 -17.17 -11.67
CA MET A 355 -4.26 -17.33 -10.70
C MET A 355 -3.10 -18.10 -11.36
N PRO A 356 -1.84 -17.87 -10.92
CA PRO A 356 -0.72 -18.68 -11.37
C PRO A 356 -0.92 -20.13 -10.91
N ARG A 357 -0.39 -21.11 -11.67
CA ARG A 357 -0.30 -22.47 -11.18
C ARG A 357 0.54 -22.50 -9.90
N PRO A 358 0.24 -23.37 -8.91
CA PRO A 358 1.01 -23.45 -7.69
C PRO A 358 2.45 -23.88 -8.00
N VAL A 359 3.32 -22.90 -8.14
CA VAL A 359 4.76 -23.05 -8.19
C VAL A 359 5.28 -22.35 -6.96
N SER A 360 5.38 -23.13 -5.86
CA SER A 360 6.00 -22.70 -4.62
C SER A 360 5.22 -21.61 -3.85
N TYR A 361 4.24 -22.04 -3.06
CA TYR A 361 3.67 -21.24 -1.96
C TYR A 361 4.65 -21.02 -0.79
N THR A 362 5.92 -21.37 -0.95
CA THR A 362 6.93 -21.26 0.11
C THR A 362 7.30 -19.82 0.46
N HIS A 363 6.75 -18.83 -0.23
CA HIS A 363 6.91 -17.41 0.14
C HIS A 363 5.64 -16.78 0.73
N LEU A 364 4.59 -17.56 0.98
CA LEU A 364 3.33 -17.10 1.59
C LEU A 364 3.19 -17.44 3.07
N THR A 365 4.21 -18.03 3.68
CA THR A 365 4.27 -18.25 5.12
C THR A 365 5.15 -17.20 5.78
N LEU A 366 4.64 -15.96 5.82
CA LEU A 366 5.06 -14.96 6.79
C LEU A 366 3.84 -14.24 7.33
#